data_e276f25c1fe7473921fe38e96e8c176e
#
_entry.id   e276f25c1fe7473921fe38e96e8c176e
#
_cell.length_a   1.000
_cell.length_b   1.000
_cell.length_c   1.000
_cell.angle_alpha   90.00
_cell.angle_beta   90.00
_cell.angle_gamma   90.00
#
_symmetry.space_group_name_H-M   'P 1'
#
loop_
_entity.id
_entity.type
_entity.pdbx_description
1 polymer ?
#
loop_
_entity_poly.entity_id
_entity_poly.type
_entity_poly.pdbx_seq_one_letter_code
_entity_poly.pdbx_strand_id
1 'polypeptide(L)'
;MKTILCAVIFALSLVNAVGQAKVLTNDPLTGLPLTPASNPGNGLSNEPNSLPDSHVCKSKMKGNFYMLYNVKVDAVVAWYASHLSAFKKTQGFDSGRSQTAFTNSDRTILVIVTGDPGAQGENTNAYSVAYERYDPGLPEKTITGLTQGKMVCQ
;
A
#
# COMPACT_ATOMS: atom_id res chain seq x y z
N MET A 1 -50.43 -56.67 7.85
CA MET A 1 -49.72 -55.91 6.87
C MET A 1 -49.24 -54.59 7.53
N LYS A 2 -47.95 -54.45 7.83
CA LYS A 2 -47.37 -53.21 8.44
C LYS A 2 -46.55 -52.49 7.37
N THR A 3 -47.04 -51.34 6.98
CA THR A 3 -46.39 -50.45 6.00
C THR A 3 -45.37 -49.61 6.73
N ILE A 4 -44.07 -49.81 6.43
CA ILE A 4 -42.95 -49.00 6.95
C ILE A 4 -42.78 -47.82 6.00
N LEU A 5 -43.01 -46.62 6.50
CA LEU A 5 -42.79 -45.36 5.77
C LEU A 5 -41.31 -44.94 5.98
N CYS A 6 -40.47 -45.09 4.94
CA CYS A 6 -39.12 -44.58 4.95
C CYS A 6 -39.15 -43.08 4.66
N ALA A 7 -38.87 -42.27 5.67
CA ALA A 7 -38.63 -40.83 5.51
C ALA A 7 -37.17 -40.64 5.11
N VAL A 8 -36.95 -40.25 3.85
CA VAL A 8 -35.63 -39.84 3.36
C VAL A 8 -35.41 -38.36 3.74
N ILE A 9 -34.56 -38.15 4.74
CA ILE A 9 -34.12 -36.79 5.13
C ILE A 9 -33.01 -36.38 4.16
N PHE A 10 -33.33 -35.52 3.20
CA PHE A 10 -32.36 -34.82 2.40
C PHE A 10 -31.74 -33.70 3.25
N ALA A 11 -30.59 -33.97 3.83
CA ALA A 11 -29.77 -32.91 4.41
C ALA A 11 -29.11 -32.10 3.28
N LEU A 12 -29.70 -30.95 2.92
CA LEU A 12 -29.04 -29.95 2.11
C LEU A 12 -27.91 -29.34 2.93
N SER A 13 -26.70 -29.82 2.71
CA SER A 13 -25.49 -29.15 3.14
C SER A 13 -25.30 -27.91 2.27
N LEU A 14 -25.81 -26.76 2.73
CA LEU A 14 -25.39 -25.45 2.22
C LEU A 14 -23.95 -25.23 2.63
N VAL A 15 -23.04 -25.66 1.76
CA VAL A 15 -21.64 -25.24 1.82
C VAL A 15 -21.63 -23.77 1.45
N ASN A 16 -21.68 -22.88 2.45
CA ASN A 16 -21.33 -21.49 2.28
C ASN A 16 -19.84 -21.44 1.91
N ALA A 17 -19.56 -21.45 0.62
CA ALA A 17 -18.27 -21.05 0.09
C ALA A 17 -18.14 -19.53 0.32
N VAL A 18 -17.82 -19.14 1.56
CA VAL A 18 -17.26 -17.83 1.83
C VAL A 18 -15.91 -17.83 1.10
N GLY A 19 -15.90 -17.26 -0.09
CA GLY A 19 -14.68 -17.05 -0.82
C GLY A 19 -13.70 -16.31 0.09
N GLN A 20 -12.65 -16.98 0.55
CA GLN A 20 -11.59 -16.33 1.31
C GLN A 20 -11.01 -15.27 0.40
N ALA A 21 -11.22 -14.02 0.79
CA ALA A 21 -10.63 -12.89 0.11
C ALA A 21 -9.12 -13.12 0.02
N LYS A 22 -8.58 -13.17 -1.20
CA LYS A 22 -7.16 -13.42 -1.44
C LYS A 22 -6.36 -12.28 -0.81
N VAL A 23 -5.61 -12.55 0.24
CA VAL A 23 -4.74 -11.56 0.86
C VAL A 23 -3.66 -11.19 -0.15
N LEU A 24 -3.60 -9.91 -0.52
CA LEU A 24 -2.53 -9.40 -1.37
C LEU A 24 -1.23 -9.38 -0.56
N THR A 25 -0.20 -10.02 -1.10
CA THR A 25 1.14 -10.01 -0.52
C THR A 25 2.09 -9.03 -1.22
N ASN A 26 1.74 -8.66 -2.45
CA ASN A 26 2.52 -7.76 -3.28
C ASN A 26 1.60 -6.73 -3.95
N ASP A 27 2.10 -5.53 -4.14
CA ASP A 27 1.41 -4.50 -4.92
C ASP A 27 1.35 -4.91 -6.40
N PRO A 28 0.17 -4.95 -7.04
CA PRO A 28 0.03 -5.45 -8.42
C PRO A 28 0.65 -4.52 -9.48
N LEU A 29 0.83 -3.23 -9.18
CA LEU A 29 1.43 -2.28 -10.12
C LEU A 29 2.97 -2.40 -10.16
N THR A 30 3.59 -2.58 -9.00
CA THR A 30 5.05 -2.57 -8.86
C THR A 30 5.65 -3.96 -8.65
N GLY A 31 4.85 -4.94 -8.23
CA GLY A 31 5.29 -6.27 -7.84
C GLY A 31 6.02 -6.31 -6.48
N LEU A 32 6.16 -5.16 -5.81
CA LEU A 32 6.87 -5.06 -4.55
C LEU A 32 6.04 -5.60 -3.38
N PRO A 33 6.70 -6.09 -2.31
CA PRO A 33 6.00 -6.67 -1.17
C PRO A 33 5.19 -5.62 -0.41
N LEU A 34 4.01 -6.02 0.07
CA LEU A 34 3.15 -5.25 0.96
C LEU A 34 3.45 -5.57 2.41
N THR A 35 3.60 -4.56 3.26
CA THR A 35 3.65 -4.80 4.71
C THR A 35 2.37 -5.53 5.17
N PRO A 36 2.47 -6.47 6.11
CA PRO A 36 1.28 -7.19 6.63
C PRO A 36 0.18 -6.30 7.21
N ALA A 37 0.53 -5.05 7.58
CA ALA A 37 -0.42 -4.06 8.07
C ALA A 37 -1.21 -3.36 6.95
N SER A 38 -0.88 -3.59 5.67
CA SER A 38 -1.55 -2.94 4.54
C SER A 38 -2.99 -3.43 4.39
N ASN A 39 -3.92 -2.48 4.27
CA ASN A 39 -5.31 -2.76 3.93
C ASN A 39 -5.57 -2.30 2.49
N PRO A 40 -5.87 -3.21 1.56
CA PRO A 40 -6.01 -2.89 0.14
C PRO A 40 -7.32 -2.17 -0.23
N GLY A 41 -8.22 -1.91 0.71
CA GLY A 41 -9.47 -1.26 0.32
C GLY A 41 -10.46 -1.06 1.45
N ASN A 42 -11.67 -0.64 1.11
CA ASN A 42 -12.78 -0.33 2.03
C ASN A 42 -13.45 -1.57 2.66
N GLY A 43 -12.71 -2.63 2.91
CA GLY A 43 -13.21 -3.85 3.56
C GLY A 43 -14.07 -4.76 2.68
N LEU A 44 -14.41 -4.36 1.45
CA LEU A 44 -15.27 -5.11 0.53
C LEU A 44 -14.55 -5.61 -0.73
N SER A 45 -13.39 -5.08 -1.06
CA SER A 45 -12.58 -5.54 -2.20
C SER A 45 -11.11 -5.73 -1.78
N ASN A 46 -10.47 -6.75 -2.34
CA ASN A 46 -9.03 -6.96 -2.20
C ASN A 46 -8.25 -6.14 -3.22
N GLU A 47 -8.86 -5.15 -3.83
CA GLU A 47 -8.24 -4.29 -4.81
C GLU A 47 -7.60 -3.09 -4.11
N PRO A 48 -6.39 -2.68 -4.52
CA PRO A 48 -5.76 -1.48 -4.01
C PRO A 48 -6.57 -0.25 -4.39
N ASN A 49 -6.48 0.82 -3.59
CA ASN A 49 -6.99 2.12 -3.98
C ASN A 49 -6.06 2.69 -5.06
N SER A 50 -6.50 2.69 -6.30
CA SER A 50 -5.74 3.26 -7.41
C SER A 50 -5.69 4.79 -7.31
N LEU A 51 -4.49 5.35 -7.48
CA LEU A 51 -4.33 6.78 -7.67
C LEU A 51 -4.71 7.15 -9.11
N PRO A 52 -5.31 8.33 -9.33
CA PRO A 52 -5.57 8.81 -10.68
C PRO A 52 -4.27 8.90 -11.51
N ASP A 53 -4.33 8.49 -12.77
CA ASP A 53 -3.22 8.70 -13.70
C ASP A 53 -2.90 10.20 -13.76
N SER A 54 -1.66 10.57 -13.54
CA SER A 54 -1.23 11.96 -13.47
C SER A 54 0.19 12.14 -14.01
N HIS A 55 0.70 13.37 -13.93
CA HIS A 55 2.08 13.68 -14.28
C HIS A 55 2.76 14.37 -13.09
N VAL A 56 3.95 13.93 -12.80
CA VAL A 56 4.88 14.63 -11.92
C VAL A 56 6.02 15.14 -12.80
N CYS A 57 6.07 16.45 -12.99
CA CYS A 57 6.95 17.06 -13.99
C CYS A 57 6.68 16.53 -15.41
N LYS A 58 7.64 15.85 -16.00
CA LYS A 58 7.51 15.23 -17.34
C LYS A 58 7.21 13.73 -17.28
N SER A 59 7.18 13.16 -16.10
CA SER A 59 6.98 11.72 -15.88
C SER A 59 5.51 11.39 -15.71
N LYS A 60 5.01 10.44 -16.49
CA LYS A 60 3.68 9.85 -16.24
C LYS A 60 3.72 9.07 -14.93
N MET A 61 2.71 9.25 -14.09
CA MET A 61 2.59 8.57 -12.81
C MET A 61 1.35 7.68 -12.80
N LYS A 62 1.55 6.46 -12.33
CA LYS A 62 0.49 5.53 -11.89
C LYS A 62 0.78 5.12 -10.47
N GLY A 63 -0.24 4.89 -9.67
CA GLY A 63 -0.03 4.53 -8.29
C GLY A 63 -1.18 3.76 -7.67
N ASN A 64 -0.84 3.06 -6.61
CA ASN A 64 -1.77 2.43 -5.68
C ASN A 64 -1.47 2.92 -4.28
N PHE A 65 -2.48 3.02 -3.42
CA PHE A 65 -2.23 3.28 -2.02
C PHE A 65 -3.02 2.32 -1.12
N TYR A 66 -2.49 2.12 0.06
CA TYR A 66 -3.03 1.23 1.08
C TYR A 66 -3.11 1.98 2.40
N MET A 67 -4.24 1.86 3.08
CA MET A 67 -4.39 2.40 4.42
C MET A 67 -3.70 1.51 5.45
N LEU A 68 -3.15 2.12 6.47
CA LEU A 68 -2.49 1.44 7.59
C LEU A 68 -3.23 1.81 8.88
N TYR A 69 -3.49 0.81 9.72
CA TYR A 69 -4.22 1.02 10.97
C TYR A 69 -3.45 0.44 12.14
N ASN A 70 -3.39 1.21 13.22
CA ASN A 70 -2.84 0.78 14.52
C ASN A 70 -1.40 0.23 14.44
N VAL A 71 -0.58 0.76 13.53
CA VAL A 71 0.82 0.40 13.39
C VAL A 71 1.69 1.65 13.44
N LYS A 72 2.82 1.55 14.15
CA LYS A 72 3.77 2.67 14.26
C LYS A 72 4.52 2.89 12.94
N VAL A 73 4.72 4.15 12.57
CA VAL A 73 5.41 4.51 11.32
C VAL A 73 6.82 3.94 11.27
N ASP A 74 7.55 3.95 12.38
CA ASP A 74 8.90 3.38 12.44
C ASP A 74 8.93 1.89 12.17
N ALA A 75 7.95 1.14 12.67
CA ALA A 75 7.84 -0.29 12.42
C ALA A 75 7.60 -0.57 10.92
N VAL A 76 6.75 0.23 10.27
CA VAL A 76 6.49 0.13 8.84
C VAL A 76 7.73 0.52 8.03
N VAL A 77 8.38 1.63 8.38
CA VAL A 77 9.62 2.10 7.73
C VAL A 77 10.74 1.08 7.88
N ALA A 78 10.91 0.49 9.07
CA ALA A 78 11.91 -0.56 9.30
C ALA A 78 11.61 -1.82 8.48
N TRP A 79 10.34 -2.20 8.38
CA TRP A 79 9.93 -3.33 7.55
C TRP A 79 10.30 -3.11 6.08
N TYR A 80 9.98 -1.94 5.50
CA TYR A 80 10.37 -1.63 4.12
C TYR A 80 11.88 -1.52 3.95
N ALA A 81 12.61 -0.94 4.89
CA ALA A 81 14.06 -0.87 4.83
C ALA A 81 14.71 -2.26 4.75
N SER A 82 14.14 -3.26 5.41
CA SER A 82 14.64 -4.64 5.35
C SER A 82 14.25 -5.38 4.06
N HIS A 83 13.06 -5.09 3.49
CA HIS A 83 12.56 -5.77 2.29
C HIS A 83 12.95 -5.07 0.99
N LEU A 84 13.28 -3.79 1.05
CA LEU A 84 13.73 -2.96 -0.07
C LEU A 84 15.17 -2.46 0.14
N SER A 85 16.07 -3.35 0.56
CA SER A 85 17.44 -3.01 0.94
C SER A 85 18.27 -2.38 -0.20
N ALA A 86 17.91 -2.64 -1.46
CA ALA A 86 18.53 -2.02 -2.63
C ALA A 86 17.95 -0.64 -2.99
N PHE A 87 16.91 -0.19 -2.27
CA PHE A 87 16.26 1.10 -2.53
C PHE A 87 16.92 2.21 -1.69
N LYS A 88 17.06 3.38 -2.28
CA LYS A 88 17.48 4.58 -1.56
C LYS A 88 16.33 5.10 -0.70
N LYS A 89 16.62 5.34 0.58
CA LYS A 89 15.68 5.94 1.54
C LYS A 89 15.85 7.46 1.56
N THR A 90 14.75 8.20 1.46
CA THR A 90 14.66 9.66 1.61
C THR A 90 13.55 9.98 2.59
N GLN A 91 13.80 10.91 3.52
CA GLN A 91 12.82 11.32 4.53
C GLN A 91 12.53 12.81 4.43
N GLY A 92 11.30 13.18 4.76
CA GLY A 92 10.85 14.56 4.79
C GLY A 92 9.59 14.70 5.64
N PHE A 93 8.99 15.88 5.53
CA PHE A 93 7.78 16.24 6.26
C PHE A 93 6.90 17.13 5.37
N ASP A 94 5.67 16.72 5.16
CA ASP A 94 4.70 17.45 4.33
C ASP A 94 3.37 17.59 5.06
N SER A 95 2.84 18.81 5.11
CA SER A 95 1.49 19.13 5.58
C SER A 95 1.15 18.50 6.94
N GLY A 96 2.10 18.52 7.88
CA GLY A 96 1.94 17.93 9.21
C GLY A 96 2.14 16.40 9.27
N ARG A 97 2.66 15.77 8.21
CA ARG A 97 2.87 14.32 8.14
C ARG A 97 4.32 13.99 7.85
N SER A 98 4.86 12.99 8.55
CA SER A 98 6.15 12.42 8.16
C SER A 98 6.03 11.67 6.84
N GLN A 99 7.03 11.79 5.98
CA GLN A 99 7.12 11.13 4.69
C GLN A 99 8.43 10.36 4.61
N THR A 100 8.38 9.07 4.31
CA THR A 100 9.57 8.27 4.03
C THR A 100 9.41 7.59 2.68
N ALA A 101 10.23 7.97 1.71
CA ALA A 101 10.24 7.39 0.37
C ALA A 101 11.38 6.38 0.22
N PHE A 102 11.09 5.26 -0.41
CA PHE A 102 12.05 4.27 -0.89
C PHE A 102 12.02 4.26 -2.41
N THR A 103 13.18 4.42 -3.03
CA THR A 103 13.30 4.63 -4.48
C THR A 103 14.30 3.66 -5.09
N ASN A 104 13.92 2.96 -6.17
CA ASN A 104 14.84 2.11 -6.92
C ASN A 104 15.92 2.94 -7.65
N SER A 105 16.95 2.27 -8.18
CA SER A 105 18.12 2.92 -8.82
C SER A 105 17.76 3.83 -9.99
N ASP A 106 16.80 3.43 -10.81
CA ASP A 106 16.36 4.18 -12.02
C ASP A 106 15.30 5.23 -11.68
N ARG A 107 14.86 5.30 -10.42
CA ARG A 107 13.86 6.25 -9.93
C ARG A 107 12.50 6.15 -10.63
N THR A 108 12.20 4.96 -11.14
CA THR A 108 10.92 4.62 -11.77
C THR A 108 9.88 4.10 -10.80
N ILE A 109 10.30 3.69 -9.59
CA ILE A 109 9.42 3.16 -8.54
C ILE A 109 9.69 3.91 -7.24
N LEU A 110 8.63 4.45 -6.63
CA LEU A 110 8.63 4.99 -5.29
C LEU A 110 7.66 4.20 -4.40
N VAL A 111 8.09 3.92 -3.17
CA VAL A 111 7.21 3.48 -2.09
C VAL A 111 7.25 4.56 -1.02
N ILE A 112 6.12 5.21 -0.73
CA ILE A 112 6.04 6.33 0.20
C ILE A 112 5.22 5.92 1.42
N VAL A 113 5.86 5.87 2.58
CA VAL A 113 5.19 5.65 3.88
C VAL A 113 4.86 7.00 4.48
N THR A 114 3.58 7.24 4.77
CA THR A 114 3.07 8.48 5.36
C THR A 114 2.63 8.26 6.80
N GLY A 115 3.07 9.12 7.70
CA GLY A 115 2.62 9.13 9.10
C GLY A 115 1.31 9.88 9.33
N ASP A 116 0.73 9.77 10.50
CA ASP A 116 -0.48 10.49 10.89
C ASP A 116 -0.28 12.02 10.84
N PRO A 117 -1.35 12.78 10.51
CA PRO A 117 -1.30 14.24 10.54
C PRO A 117 -0.98 14.80 11.94
N GLY A 118 -0.16 15.85 11.98
CA GLY A 118 0.13 16.60 13.21
C GLY A 118 1.11 15.91 14.17
N ALA A 119 1.50 14.68 13.91
CA ALA A 119 2.42 13.94 14.75
C ALA A 119 3.84 13.93 14.15
N GLN A 120 4.81 14.34 14.95
CA GLN A 120 6.22 14.31 14.61
C GLN A 120 6.95 13.33 15.53
N GLY A 121 7.77 12.44 14.96
CA GLY A 121 8.65 11.57 15.72
C GLY A 121 8.27 10.08 15.69
N GLU A 122 9.08 9.30 16.39
CA GLU A 122 9.12 7.83 16.31
C GLU A 122 7.86 7.09 16.78
N ASN A 123 7.05 7.73 17.62
CA ASN A 123 5.83 7.13 18.17
C ASN A 123 4.56 7.38 17.34
N THR A 124 4.70 8.04 16.20
CA THR A 124 3.60 8.34 15.28
C THR A 124 3.07 7.06 14.65
N ASN A 125 1.73 6.94 14.52
CA ASN A 125 1.15 5.86 13.74
C ASN A 125 1.40 6.10 12.24
N ALA A 126 1.50 5.03 11.47
CA ALA A 126 1.48 5.10 10.02
C ALA A 126 0.04 5.31 9.54
N TYR A 127 -0.13 6.17 8.53
CA TYR A 127 -1.42 6.49 7.93
C TYR A 127 -1.65 5.69 6.64
N SER A 128 -0.69 5.72 5.73
CA SER A 128 -0.78 5.04 4.44
C SER A 128 0.58 4.68 3.88
N VAL A 129 0.57 3.76 2.93
CA VAL A 129 1.69 3.53 2.02
C VAL A 129 1.22 3.65 0.58
N ALA A 130 1.93 4.44 -0.23
CA ALA A 130 1.71 4.57 -1.66
C ALA A 130 2.82 3.84 -2.43
N TYR A 131 2.44 3.16 -3.51
CA TYR A 131 3.32 2.56 -4.49
C TYR A 131 3.11 3.29 -5.80
N GLU A 132 4.14 3.93 -6.30
CA GLU A 132 4.06 4.79 -7.47
C GLU A 132 5.07 4.34 -8.52
N ARG A 133 4.62 4.35 -9.78
CA ARG A 133 5.46 4.06 -10.95
C ARG A 133 5.51 5.27 -11.85
N TYR A 134 6.71 5.62 -12.29
CA TYR A 134 7.00 6.78 -13.12
C TYR A 134 7.64 6.38 -14.44
N ASP A 135 7.22 7.03 -15.52
CA ASP A 135 7.80 6.87 -16.86
C ASP A 135 7.92 8.24 -17.56
N PRO A 136 9.17 8.72 -17.81
CA PRO A 136 10.45 8.25 -17.28
C PRO A 136 10.59 8.41 -15.77
N GLY A 137 11.66 7.84 -15.19
CA GLY A 137 11.97 7.98 -13.76
C GLY A 137 12.18 9.43 -13.34
N LEU A 138 11.93 9.72 -12.06
CA LEU A 138 12.01 11.07 -11.51
C LEU A 138 13.45 11.54 -11.27
N PRO A 139 13.74 12.84 -11.43
CA PRO A 139 14.96 13.44 -10.92
C PRO A 139 15.04 13.30 -9.38
N GLU A 140 16.24 13.14 -8.85
CA GLU A 140 16.44 12.99 -7.40
C GLU A 140 15.91 14.18 -6.59
N LYS A 141 16.11 15.40 -7.10
CA LYS A 141 15.59 16.62 -6.46
C LYS A 141 14.05 16.60 -6.40
N THR A 142 13.39 16.05 -7.40
CA THR A 142 11.92 15.88 -7.41
C THR A 142 11.48 14.94 -6.30
N ILE A 143 12.15 13.81 -6.11
CA ILE A 143 11.83 12.85 -5.04
C ILE A 143 12.00 13.50 -3.66
N THR A 144 13.11 14.21 -3.45
CA THR A 144 13.34 14.97 -2.20
C THR A 144 12.25 16.02 -2.00
N GLY A 145 11.87 16.73 -3.06
CA GLY A 145 10.77 17.70 -3.03
C GLY A 145 9.44 17.07 -2.64
N LEU A 146 9.09 15.92 -3.24
CA LEU A 146 7.84 15.20 -2.93
C LEU A 146 7.72 14.85 -1.43
N THR A 147 8.81 14.38 -0.80
CA THR A 147 8.79 14.12 0.65
C THR A 147 8.66 15.37 1.52
N GLN A 148 8.78 16.55 0.95
CA GLN A 148 8.66 17.85 1.61
C GLN A 148 7.42 18.65 1.16
N GLY A 149 6.51 18.03 0.38
CA GLY A 149 5.34 18.70 -0.18
C GLY A 149 5.69 19.77 -1.21
N LYS A 150 6.84 19.67 -1.87
CA LYS A 150 7.32 20.65 -2.86
C LYS A 150 7.49 20.00 -4.22
N MET A 151 6.86 20.58 -5.23
CA MET A 151 7.09 20.14 -6.61
C MET A 151 8.35 20.81 -7.17
N VAL A 152 9.37 20.01 -7.44
CA VAL A 152 10.64 20.46 -8.02
C VAL A 152 10.88 19.72 -9.33
N CYS A 153 10.74 20.43 -10.45
CA CYS A 153 10.84 19.89 -11.81
C CYS A 153 12.14 20.37 -12.50
N GLN A 154 13.26 19.81 -12.09
CA GLN A 154 14.56 20.15 -12.73
C GLN A 154 15.36 18.89 -13.03
#